data_8f53186acbe02151f32b4b30cb00296b
#
_entry.id   8f53186acbe02151f32b4b30cb00296b
#
_cell.length_a   1.000
_cell.length_b   1.000
_cell.length_c   1.000
_cell.angle_alpha   90.00
_cell.angle_beta   90.00
_cell.angle_gamma   90.00
#
_symmetry.space_group_name_H-M   'P 1'
#
loop_
_entity.id
_entity.type
_entity.pdbx_description
1 polymer ?
#
loop_
_entity_poly.entity_id
_entity_poly.type
_entity_poly.pdbx_seq_one_letter_code
_entity_poly.pdbx_strand_id
1 'polypeptide(L)'
;MALLFLLLVLGFSSIGSQAFVTSHYWGTFSPFFPVPSEIDPAIPSGCQITFVQGMMRHGSRNPNAAKLKQYKALIERLQKSVSNYGKRVKFLQTYDLAFDADQLTPFGERETFDSGRSFYKRYQALADHNEPFIRTMGEKRVVESVSLWKRGYYHDMDDKPPTMVPTNVIPKTEGFNNTLHHGTCTAFETDYAFRGKEAQKPWLAKFTRPITTRLNEMLPGADLTTTDTVHLMQLCPMNTAINNIRSEFCDLFTAEEWMDNEYSETLAKYYSWSYGNPLGPTQGVGFTNELIARLTRQPVVDHTSTNTTLTGDPATFPLDKKIYVDFTRGNTMLAVYSALGLYKNVRPLSKTRRTPAVDAGGFQTSWLIPFAARMYVEKMKCGGQDEEMVRVLVNNRVIPLSGCGADKLGMCTLERFVESMGFARSGGHWDQCFL
;
A
#
# COMPACT_ATOMS: atom_id res chain seq x y z
N MET A 1 -25.54 26.08 59.77
CA MET A 1 -25.58 26.28 58.30
C MET A 1 -24.16 26.18 57.78
N ALA A 2 -23.82 25.04 57.22
CA ALA A 2 -22.50 24.79 56.63
C ALA A 2 -22.70 24.65 55.12
N LEU A 3 -22.11 25.59 54.36
CA LEU A 3 -22.13 25.60 52.89
C LEU A 3 -21.05 24.63 52.40
N LEU A 4 -21.49 23.55 51.73
CA LEU A 4 -20.60 22.64 51.00
C LEU A 4 -20.31 23.25 49.64
N PHE A 5 -19.06 23.66 49.36
CA PHE A 5 -18.58 23.99 48.02
C PHE A 5 -18.20 22.70 47.27
N LEU A 6 -18.99 22.39 46.24
CA LEU A 6 -18.68 21.30 45.30
C LEU A 6 -17.71 21.85 44.22
N LEU A 7 -16.43 21.49 44.31
CA LEU A 7 -15.44 21.77 43.27
C LEU A 7 -15.61 20.76 42.13
N LEU A 8 -16.24 21.21 41.03
CA LEU A 8 -16.21 20.47 39.75
C LEU A 8 -14.81 20.56 39.15
N VAL A 9 -14.04 19.50 39.26
CA VAL A 9 -12.78 19.36 38.50
C VAL A 9 -13.15 18.95 37.08
N LEU A 10 -13.16 19.91 36.15
CA LEU A 10 -13.18 19.67 34.73
C LEU A 10 -11.83 19.08 34.33
N GLY A 11 -11.81 17.78 34.17
CA GLY A 11 -10.67 17.05 33.56
C GLY A 11 -10.52 17.42 32.10
N PHE A 12 -9.65 18.39 31.79
CA PHE A 12 -9.17 18.58 30.43
C PHE A 12 -8.30 17.41 30.05
N SER A 13 -8.88 16.45 29.31
CA SER A 13 -8.09 15.47 28.58
C SER A 13 -7.25 16.23 27.56
N SER A 14 -5.97 16.44 27.86
CA SER A 14 -5.00 16.92 26.89
C SER A 14 -4.90 15.88 25.78
N ILE A 15 -5.58 16.14 24.66
CA ILE A 15 -5.28 15.47 23.39
C ILE A 15 -3.85 15.92 23.04
N GLY A 16 -2.86 15.10 23.40
CA GLY A 16 -1.48 15.34 23.04
C GLY A 16 -1.41 15.52 21.52
N SER A 17 -1.00 16.69 21.05
CA SER A 17 -0.77 16.91 19.63
C SER A 17 0.32 15.94 19.17
N GLN A 18 -0.08 14.93 18.40
CA GLN A 18 0.87 13.99 17.81
C GLN A 18 1.79 14.78 16.88
N ALA A 19 3.10 14.72 17.10
CA ALA A 19 4.07 15.46 16.29
C ALA A 19 3.90 15.08 14.81
N PHE A 20 3.93 16.07 13.91
CA PHE A 20 3.83 15.85 12.47
C PHE A 20 5.02 15.01 11.97
N VAL A 21 4.73 13.84 11.41
CA VAL A 21 5.74 12.92 10.87
C VAL A 21 5.73 13.03 9.34
N THR A 22 6.67 13.77 8.79
CA THR A 22 6.78 14.05 7.35
C THR A 22 6.71 12.77 6.49
N SER A 23 7.32 11.67 6.94
CA SER A 23 7.37 10.41 6.17
C SER A 23 6.00 9.75 5.99
N HIS A 24 4.99 10.13 6.75
CA HIS A 24 3.61 9.67 6.58
C HIS A 24 2.88 10.36 5.41
N TYR A 25 3.54 11.31 4.73
CA TYR A 25 2.96 12.12 3.65
C TYR A 25 3.78 12.08 2.35
N TRP A 26 4.50 10.98 2.12
CA TRP A 26 5.29 10.77 0.91
C TRP A 26 4.59 9.91 -0.15
N GLY A 27 3.29 9.71 -0.02
CA GLY A 27 2.51 8.90 -0.95
C GLY A 27 3.00 7.45 -0.99
N THR A 28 3.22 6.96 -2.19
CA THR A 28 3.73 5.60 -2.42
C THR A 28 5.17 5.39 -1.95
N PHE A 29 5.89 6.45 -1.61
CA PHE A 29 7.27 6.41 -1.13
C PHE A 29 7.38 6.49 0.40
N SER A 30 6.26 6.58 1.10
CA SER A 30 6.23 6.46 2.57
C SER A 30 6.78 5.09 2.97
N PRO A 31 7.63 5.00 4.00
CA PRO A 31 7.95 3.72 4.63
C PRO A 31 6.71 3.16 5.31
N PHE A 32 6.73 1.88 5.64
CA PHE A 32 5.64 1.30 6.41
C PHE A 32 5.49 1.96 7.78
N PHE A 33 4.28 2.25 8.16
CA PHE A 33 3.88 2.63 9.53
C PHE A 33 2.51 2.04 9.86
N PRO A 34 2.23 1.72 11.14
CA PRO A 34 0.89 1.31 11.57
C PRO A 34 -0.09 2.46 11.35
N VAL A 35 -1.10 2.24 10.50
CA VAL A 35 -2.12 3.25 10.23
C VAL A 35 -3.07 3.34 11.41
N PRO A 36 -3.48 4.55 11.86
CA PRO A 36 -4.47 4.71 12.91
C PRO A 36 -5.75 3.93 12.60
N SER A 37 -6.22 3.14 13.55
CA SER A 37 -7.41 2.29 13.40
C SER A 37 -8.47 2.72 14.42
N GLU A 38 -9.71 2.90 13.96
CA GLU A 38 -10.86 3.20 14.83
C GLU A 38 -11.33 1.95 15.59
N ILE A 39 -11.02 0.76 15.05
CA ILE A 39 -11.31 -0.54 15.65
C ILE A 39 -9.97 -1.15 16.08
N ASP A 40 -9.92 -1.73 17.28
CA ASP A 40 -8.71 -2.39 17.77
C ASP A 40 -8.22 -3.46 16.78
N PRO A 41 -6.99 -3.36 16.26
CA PRO A 41 -6.44 -4.36 15.34
C PRO A 41 -6.02 -5.66 16.04
N ALA A 42 -5.96 -5.72 17.37
CA ALA A 42 -5.68 -6.96 18.09
C ALA A 42 -6.68 -8.07 17.73
N ILE A 43 -6.29 -9.32 17.87
CA ILE A 43 -7.21 -10.45 17.72
C ILE A 43 -8.26 -10.32 18.84
N PRO A 44 -9.57 -10.29 18.53
CA PRO A 44 -10.60 -10.09 19.53
C PRO A 44 -10.55 -11.19 20.62
N SER A 45 -10.81 -10.79 21.86
CA SER A 45 -10.84 -11.73 22.98
C SER A 45 -11.87 -12.84 22.72
N GLY A 46 -11.49 -14.08 23.02
CA GLY A 46 -12.33 -15.27 22.78
C GLY A 46 -12.37 -15.73 21.33
N CYS A 47 -11.60 -15.09 20.41
CA CYS A 47 -11.48 -15.54 19.03
C CYS A 47 -10.12 -16.20 18.78
N GLN A 48 -10.10 -17.20 17.90
CA GLN A 48 -8.89 -17.88 17.44
C GLN A 48 -8.80 -17.82 15.91
N ILE A 49 -7.68 -17.36 15.39
CA ILE A 49 -7.41 -17.35 13.94
C ILE A 49 -7.32 -18.77 13.41
N THR A 50 -8.11 -19.10 12.40
CA THR A 50 -8.14 -20.40 11.73
C THR A 50 -7.55 -20.38 10.34
N PHE A 51 -7.43 -19.16 9.75
CA PHE A 51 -6.88 -18.93 8.41
C PHE A 51 -6.39 -17.49 8.30
N VAL A 52 -5.33 -17.28 7.54
CA VAL A 52 -4.88 -15.94 7.13
C VAL A 52 -4.39 -15.92 5.69
N GLN A 53 -4.87 -14.93 4.93
CA GLN A 53 -4.32 -14.53 3.65
C GLN A 53 -3.60 -13.19 3.81
N GLY A 54 -2.26 -13.19 3.67
CA GLY A 54 -1.45 -11.99 3.54
C GLY A 54 -1.26 -11.58 2.08
N MET A 55 -1.31 -10.26 1.81
CA MET A 55 -0.84 -9.67 0.54
C MET A 55 0.15 -8.56 0.87
N MET A 56 1.35 -8.62 0.29
CA MET A 56 2.48 -7.77 0.65
C MET A 56 3.00 -6.97 -0.55
N ARG A 57 3.36 -5.72 -0.32
CA ARG A 57 4.15 -4.92 -1.24
C ARG A 57 5.64 -5.14 -0.97
N HIS A 58 6.50 -5.03 -2.00
CA HIS A 58 7.95 -4.98 -1.82
C HIS A 58 8.40 -3.85 -0.88
N GLY A 59 9.54 -3.97 -0.25
CA GLY A 59 10.17 -2.96 0.61
C GLY A 59 10.58 -1.68 -0.12
N SER A 60 11.07 -0.70 0.63
CA SER A 60 11.62 0.56 0.09
C SER A 60 12.72 0.29 -0.92
N ARG A 61 12.70 1.05 -2.01
CA ARG A 61 13.58 0.84 -3.16
C ARG A 61 14.00 2.16 -3.82
N ASN A 62 15.07 2.09 -4.56
CA ASN A 62 15.54 3.17 -5.41
C ASN A 62 14.57 3.46 -6.57
N PRO A 63 14.62 4.67 -7.17
CA PRO A 63 13.84 5.02 -8.34
C PRO A 63 14.08 4.03 -9.49
N ASN A 64 13.12 3.92 -10.42
CA ASN A 64 13.40 3.23 -11.69
C ASN A 64 14.34 4.04 -12.58
N ALA A 65 14.96 3.39 -13.57
CA ALA A 65 15.95 4.01 -14.45
C ALA A 65 15.45 5.29 -15.14
N ALA A 66 14.18 5.34 -15.57
CA ALA A 66 13.61 6.52 -16.21
C ALA A 66 13.49 7.71 -15.26
N LYS A 67 13.06 7.47 -14.01
CA LYS A 67 13.01 8.51 -12.97
C LYS A 67 14.41 8.96 -12.54
N LEU A 68 15.32 8.02 -12.39
CA LEU A 68 16.71 8.31 -12.04
C LEU A 68 17.36 9.26 -13.07
N LYS A 69 17.14 9.00 -14.38
CA LYS A 69 17.59 9.90 -15.46
C LYS A 69 17.01 11.31 -15.33
N GLN A 70 15.72 11.43 -14.95
CA GLN A 70 15.07 12.73 -14.76
C GLN A 70 15.66 13.50 -13.57
N TYR A 71 15.89 12.81 -12.44
CA TYR A 71 16.48 13.43 -11.25
C TYR A 71 17.93 13.86 -11.51
N LYS A 72 18.72 13.02 -12.18
CA LYS A 72 20.09 13.34 -12.55
C LYS A 72 20.16 14.59 -13.43
N ALA A 73 19.35 14.65 -14.48
CA ALA A 73 19.28 15.81 -15.36
C ALA A 73 18.84 17.10 -14.63
N LEU A 74 17.93 17.00 -13.65
CA LEU A 74 17.55 18.14 -12.80
C LEU A 74 18.71 18.61 -11.94
N ILE A 75 19.39 17.72 -11.23
CA ILE A 75 20.54 18.10 -10.36
C ILE A 75 21.69 18.69 -11.18
N GLU A 76 22.06 18.07 -12.31
CA GLU A 76 23.10 18.59 -13.21
C GLU A 76 22.77 20.00 -13.74
N ARG A 77 21.49 20.23 -14.10
CA ARG A 77 21.02 21.55 -14.54
C ARG A 77 21.14 22.58 -13.40
N LEU A 78 20.70 22.25 -12.18
CA LEU A 78 20.82 23.12 -11.02
C LEU A 78 22.28 23.50 -10.75
N GLN A 79 23.19 22.51 -10.71
CA GLN A 79 24.60 22.72 -10.44
C GLN A 79 25.30 23.58 -11.52
N LYS A 80 24.81 23.53 -12.74
CA LYS A 80 25.35 24.33 -13.87
C LYS A 80 24.80 25.75 -13.91
N SER A 81 23.50 25.95 -13.59
CA SER A 81 22.81 27.22 -13.85
C SER A 81 22.70 28.12 -12.61
N VAL A 82 22.70 27.57 -11.39
CA VAL A 82 22.56 28.36 -10.18
C VAL A 82 23.90 28.98 -9.79
N SER A 83 23.93 30.30 -9.74
CA SER A 83 25.15 31.08 -9.43
C SER A 83 25.36 31.33 -7.93
N ASN A 84 24.28 31.28 -7.13
CA ASN A 84 24.34 31.56 -5.70
C ASN A 84 23.42 30.61 -4.94
N TYR A 85 24.00 29.86 -3.99
CA TYR A 85 23.30 28.92 -3.12
C TYR A 85 23.20 29.50 -1.71
N GLY A 86 22.00 29.95 -1.34
CA GLY A 86 21.71 30.33 0.03
C GLY A 86 21.90 29.16 1.01
N LYS A 87 22.06 29.45 2.30
CA LYS A 87 22.40 28.45 3.34
C LYS A 87 21.48 27.21 3.29
N ARG A 88 20.20 27.37 3.07
CA ARG A 88 19.18 26.31 3.10
C ARG A 88 19.28 25.34 1.90
N VAL A 89 19.83 25.77 0.78
CA VAL A 89 19.95 25.02 -0.47
C VAL A 89 21.39 24.72 -0.85
N LYS A 90 22.35 25.04 0.02
CA LYS A 90 23.80 24.91 -0.26
C LYS A 90 24.22 23.48 -0.58
N PHE A 91 23.55 22.49 0.03
CA PHE A 91 23.82 21.06 -0.21
C PHE A 91 23.65 20.67 -1.69
N LEU A 92 22.76 21.33 -2.43
CA LEU A 92 22.52 21.06 -3.85
C LEU A 92 23.76 21.31 -4.71
N GLN A 93 24.65 22.22 -4.29
CA GLN A 93 25.86 22.58 -5.04
C GLN A 93 26.80 21.39 -5.26
N THR A 94 26.86 20.48 -4.28
CA THR A 94 27.76 19.32 -4.28
C THR A 94 27.03 18.00 -4.18
N TYR A 95 25.69 18.03 -4.26
CA TYR A 95 24.88 16.81 -4.14
C TYR A 95 25.20 15.85 -5.29
N ASP A 96 25.56 14.61 -4.94
CA ASP A 96 25.73 13.51 -5.90
C ASP A 96 24.57 12.51 -5.80
N LEU A 97 24.05 12.15 -6.95
CA LEU A 97 22.91 11.25 -7.07
C LEU A 97 23.40 9.84 -7.38
N ALA A 98 23.75 9.11 -6.31
CA ALA A 98 24.33 7.76 -6.37
C ALA A 98 23.25 6.69 -6.06
N PHE A 99 22.33 6.44 -7.00
CA PHE A 99 21.31 5.39 -6.88
C PHE A 99 21.50 4.30 -7.94
N ASP A 100 21.40 3.05 -7.51
CA ASP A 100 21.19 1.92 -8.42
C ASP A 100 19.70 1.76 -8.71
N ALA A 101 19.34 1.76 -10.00
CA ALA A 101 17.92 1.72 -10.38
C ALA A 101 17.22 0.45 -9.87
N ASP A 102 15.98 0.62 -9.40
CA ASP A 102 15.02 -0.44 -9.05
C ASP A 102 15.43 -1.41 -7.92
N GLN A 103 16.58 -1.25 -7.29
CA GLN A 103 17.05 -2.11 -6.20
C GLN A 103 16.38 -1.75 -4.87
N LEU A 104 16.17 -2.76 -4.02
CA LEU A 104 15.80 -2.51 -2.62
C LEU A 104 16.91 -1.72 -1.94
N THR A 105 16.53 -0.82 -1.06
CA THR A 105 17.50 -0.11 -0.20
C THR A 105 17.79 -0.95 1.05
N PRO A 106 18.92 -0.74 1.75
CA PRO A 106 19.18 -1.42 3.02
C PRO A 106 18.07 -1.21 4.05
N PHE A 107 17.41 -0.05 4.02
CA PHE A 107 16.23 0.19 4.84
C PHE A 107 15.05 -0.68 4.40
N GLY A 108 14.77 -0.78 3.08
CA GLY A 108 13.71 -1.60 2.52
C GLY A 108 13.90 -3.11 2.76
N GLU A 109 15.15 -3.57 2.79
CA GLU A 109 15.48 -4.96 3.18
C GLU A 109 15.07 -5.24 4.63
N ARG A 110 15.45 -4.34 5.54
CA ARG A 110 15.09 -4.42 6.98
C ARG A 110 13.59 -4.34 7.18
N GLU A 111 12.93 -3.37 6.53
CA GLU A 111 11.48 -3.18 6.56
C GLU A 111 10.72 -4.45 6.14
N THR A 112 11.22 -5.14 5.13
CA THR A 112 10.64 -6.39 4.64
C THR A 112 10.92 -7.55 5.60
N PHE A 113 12.12 -7.64 6.15
CA PHE A 113 12.46 -8.63 7.20
C PHE A 113 11.57 -8.45 8.43
N ASP A 114 11.44 -7.21 8.93
CA ASP A 114 10.59 -6.89 10.08
C ASP A 114 9.11 -7.17 9.81
N SER A 115 8.67 -7.05 8.55
CA SER A 115 7.32 -7.45 8.12
C SER A 115 7.09 -8.95 8.32
N GLY A 116 8.04 -9.79 7.94
CA GLY A 116 7.96 -11.24 8.15
C GLY A 116 7.93 -11.61 9.63
N ARG A 117 8.80 -10.99 10.42
CA ARG A 117 8.88 -11.17 11.86
C ARG A 117 7.57 -10.76 12.55
N SER A 118 7.01 -9.62 12.16
CA SER A 118 5.73 -9.14 12.70
C SER A 118 4.55 -10.05 12.32
N PHE A 119 4.57 -10.61 11.11
CA PHE A 119 3.56 -11.58 10.67
C PHE A 119 3.60 -12.84 11.53
N TYR A 120 4.79 -13.44 11.70
CA TYR A 120 4.95 -14.63 12.58
C TYR A 120 4.42 -14.36 13.98
N LYS A 121 4.88 -13.27 14.63
CA LYS A 121 4.43 -12.91 15.98
C LYS A 121 2.92 -12.75 16.11
N ARG A 122 2.27 -12.14 15.10
CA ARG A 122 0.82 -11.96 15.11
C ARG A 122 0.07 -13.29 14.99
N TYR A 123 0.56 -14.21 14.19
CA TYR A 123 -0.10 -15.47 13.86
C TYR A 123 0.62 -16.69 14.43
N GLN A 124 1.43 -16.53 15.48
CA GLN A 124 2.28 -17.57 16.03
C GLN A 124 1.51 -18.86 16.34
N ALA A 125 0.38 -18.77 17.04
CA ALA A 125 -0.44 -19.94 17.37
C ALA A 125 -0.91 -20.75 16.16
N LEU A 126 -1.05 -20.10 14.98
CA LEU A 126 -1.36 -20.79 13.73
C LEU A 126 -0.09 -21.25 13.03
N ALA A 127 0.96 -20.43 13.03
CA ALA A 127 2.21 -20.62 12.31
C ALA A 127 3.05 -21.79 12.86
N ASP A 128 3.04 -22.01 14.17
CA ASP A 128 3.80 -23.09 14.81
C ASP A 128 3.32 -24.49 14.38
N HIS A 129 2.12 -24.58 13.79
CA HIS A 129 1.52 -25.84 13.36
C HIS A 129 1.20 -25.89 11.86
N ASN A 130 1.49 -24.83 11.11
CA ASN A 130 1.11 -24.76 9.70
C ASN A 130 2.14 -24.00 8.86
N GLU A 131 2.71 -24.64 7.86
CA GLU A 131 3.60 -23.99 6.92
C GLU A 131 2.83 -23.04 5.97
N PRO A 132 3.37 -21.84 5.70
CA PRO A 132 2.77 -20.92 4.76
C PRO A 132 2.94 -21.41 3.31
N PHE A 133 1.92 -21.15 2.48
CA PHE A 133 2.06 -21.19 1.03
C PHE A 133 2.36 -19.79 0.51
N ILE A 134 3.48 -19.64 -0.22
CA ILE A 134 3.99 -18.33 -0.62
C ILE A 134 4.05 -18.21 -2.13
N ARG A 135 3.42 -17.17 -2.70
CA ARG A 135 3.51 -16.83 -4.12
C ARG A 135 4.06 -15.40 -4.29
N THR A 136 4.63 -15.15 -5.44
CA THR A 136 5.10 -13.82 -5.84
C THR A 136 4.99 -13.62 -7.35
N MET A 137 4.74 -12.38 -7.76
CA MET A 137 4.96 -12.01 -9.15
C MET A 137 6.47 -12.02 -9.47
N GLY A 138 6.83 -12.41 -10.70
CA GLY A 138 8.21 -12.57 -11.18
C GLY A 138 8.91 -11.24 -11.47
N GLU A 139 9.02 -10.36 -10.49
CA GLU A 139 9.80 -9.11 -10.59
C GLU A 139 10.89 -9.10 -9.51
N LYS A 140 12.16 -8.85 -9.90
CA LYS A 140 13.35 -9.03 -9.06
C LYS A 140 13.16 -8.53 -7.63
N ARG A 141 12.81 -7.26 -7.44
CA ARG A 141 12.63 -6.66 -6.10
C ARG A 141 11.50 -7.28 -5.28
N VAL A 142 10.47 -7.83 -5.95
CA VAL A 142 9.36 -8.50 -5.27
C VAL A 142 9.81 -9.89 -4.80
N VAL A 143 10.55 -10.62 -5.64
CA VAL A 143 11.15 -11.92 -5.29
C VAL A 143 12.18 -11.77 -4.16
N GLU A 144 13.03 -10.73 -4.22
CA GLU A 144 13.99 -10.40 -3.15
C GLU A 144 13.25 -10.10 -1.83
N SER A 145 12.15 -9.35 -1.88
CA SER A 145 11.32 -9.08 -0.70
C SER A 145 10.76 -10.36 -0.08
N VAL A 146 10.36 -11.36 -0.88
CA VAL A 146 9.93 -12.67 -0.34
C VAL A 146 11.06 -13.33 0.44
N SER A 147 12.28 -13.33 -0.09
CA SER A 147 13.43 -13.97 0.56
C SER A 147 13.74 -13.32 1.92
N LEU A 148 13.69 -12.00 1.98
CA LEU A 148 13.89 -11.23 3.22
C LEU A 148 12.75 -11.46 4.22
N TRP A 149 11.50 -11.44 3.74
CA TRP A 149 10.34 -11.72 4.55
C TRP A 149 10.38 -13.12 5.17
N LYS A 150 10.74 -14.15 4.40
CA LYS A 150 10.92 -15.52 4.93
C LYS A 150 11.98 -15.57 6.03
N ARG A 151 13.11 -14.89 5.83
CA ARG A 151 14.14 -14.79 6.88
C ARG A 151 13.59 -14.17 8.16
N GLY A 152 12.76 -13.13 8.06
CA GLY A 152 12.08 -12.51 9.20
C GLY A 152 11.04 -13.44 9.83
N TYR A 153 10.23 -14.11 9.01
CA TYR A 153 9.19 -15.04 9.45
C TYR A 153 9.75 -16.18 10.29
N TYR A 154 10.85 -16.78 9.84
CA TYR A 154 11.52 -17.87 10.58
C TYR A 154 12.48 -17.39 11.69
N HIS A 155 12.67 -16.07 11.85
CA HIS A 155 13.70 -15.53 12.75
C HIS A 155 13.47 -15.92 14.22
N ASP A 156 12.26 -15.73 14.72
CA ASP A 156 11.89 -15.94 16.12
C ASP A 156 11.23 -17.32 16.38
N MET A 157 11.23 -18.21 15.40
CA MET A 157 10.67 -19.56 15.50
C MET A 157 11.64 -20.46 16.25
N ASP A 158 11.16 -21.18 17.27
CA ASP A 158 11.99 -22.08 18.09
C ASP A 158 12.40 -23.33 17.29
N ASP A 159 11.41 -24.02 16.69
CA ASP A 159 11.61 -25.22 15.86
C ASP A 159 11.64 -24.82 14.37
N LYS A 160 12.76 -24.21 13.93
CA LYS A 160 12.93 -23.83 12.51
C LYS A 160 13.02 -25.06 11.64
N PRO A 161 12.26 -25.11 10.51
CA PRO A 161 12.44 -26.18 9.54
C PRO A 161 13.86 -26.11 8.95
N PRO A 162 14.46 -27.28 8.58
CA PRO A 162 15.82 -27.33 8.00
C PRO A 162 15.92 -26.53 6.71
N THR A 163 14.81 -26.39 6.00
CA THR A 163 14.70 -25.57 4.77
C THR A 163 13.45 -24.70 4.83
N MET A 164 13.61 -23.43 4.42
CA MET A 164 12.44 -22.55 4.27
C MET A 164 11.54 -23.04 3.12
N VAL A 165 10.22 -22.91 3.30
CA VAL A 165 9.23 -23.29 2.27
C VAL A 165 9.57 -22.70 0.90
N PRO A 166 9.27 -23.39 -0.19
CA PRO A 166 9.48 -22.90 -1.55
C PRO A 166 8.64 -21.64 -1.82
N THR A 167 9.04 -20.87 -2.81
CA THR A 167 8.29 -19.71 -3.30
C THR A 167 7.80 -20.00 -4.71
N ASN A 168 6.48 -19.93 -4.93
CA ASN A 168 5.89 -20.04 -6.25
C ASN A 168 5.99 -18.69 -6.96
N VAL A 169 6.88 -18.59 -7.95
CA VAL A 169 7.08 -17.39 -8.75
C VAL A 169 6.20 -17.45 -9.99
N ILE A 170 5.21 -16.55 -10.09
CA ILE A 170 4.34 -16.46 -11.26
C ILE A 170 4.99 -15.50 -12.26
N PRO A 171 5.24 -15.94 -13.50
CA PRO A 171 5.87 -15.12 -14.53
C PRO A 171 5.14 -13.80 -14.78
N LYS A 172 5.90 -12.75 -15.11
CA LYS A 172 5.41 -11.45 -15.57
C LYS A 172 5.57 -11.32 -17.09
N THR A 173 5.25 -12.36 -17.80
CA THR A 173 5.33 -12.39 -19.26
C THR A 173 4.05 -11.78 -19.85
N GLU A 174 4.18 -11.00 -20.93
CA GLU A 174 3.04 -10.45 -21.63
C GLU A 174 2.07 -11.57 -22.06
N GLY A 175 0.77 -11.35 -21.87
CA GLY A 175 -0.28 -12.34 -22.14
C GLY A 175 -0.39 -13.47 -21.12
N PHE A 176 0.50 -13.57 -20.13
CA PHE A 176 0.40 -14.57 -19.08
C PHE A 176 -0.55 -14.12 -17.96
N ASN A 177 -1.62 -14.86 -17.74
CA ASN A 177 -2.57 -14.58 -16.67
C ASN A 177 -1.88 -14.70 -15.30
N ASN A 178 -1.91 -13.60 -14.54
CA ASN A 178 -1.26 -13.47 -13.23
C ASN A 178 -2.06 -12.54 -12.33
N THR A 179 -2.73 -13.06 -11.34
CA THR A 179 -3.57 -12.30 -10.40
C THR A 179 -2.76 -11.36 -9.47
N LEU A 180 -1.44 -11.54 -9.40
CA LEU A 180 -0.52 -10.67 -8.66
C LEU A 180 0.08 -9.56 -9.54
N HIS A 181 -0.35 -9.47 -10.81
CA HIS A 181 0.08 -8.47 -11.77
C HIS A 181 -1.09 -8.12 -12.71
N HIS A 182 -1.22 -6.84 -13.02
CA HIS A 182 -2.08 -6.39 -14.12
C HIS A 182 -1.33 -6.55 -15.45
N GLY A 183 -1.99 -6.43 -16.58
CA GLY A 183 -1.33 -6.47 -17.89
C GLY A 183 -2.09 -7.26 -18.95
N THR A 184 -3.19 -7.92 -18.59
CA THR A 184 -4.00 -8.72 -19.52
C THR A 184 -5.28 -8.01 -19.96
N CYS A 185 -5.62 -6.86 -19.37
CA CYS A 185 -6.74 -6.00 -19.74
C CYS A 185 -6.26 -4.90 -20.69
N THR A 186 -6.40 -5.10 -22.00
CA THR A 186 -5.83 -4.19 -23.03
C THR A 186 -6.33 -2.75 -22.90
N ALA A 187 -7.64 -2.53 -22.76
CA ALA A 187 -8.20 -1.19 -22.60
C ALA A 187 -7.67 -0.49 -21.34
N PHE A 188 -7.46 -1.23 -20.25
CA PHE A 188 -6.87 -0.67 -19.04
C PHE A 188 -5.42 -0.21 -19.28
N GLU A 189 -4.59 -1.04 -19.88
CA GLU A 189 -3.15 -0.73 -20.10
C GLU A 189 -2.93 0.43 -21.07
N THR A 190 -3.77 0.56 -22.10
CA THR A 190 -3.60 1.57 -23.15
C THR A 190 -4.21 2.94 -22.82
N ASP A 191 -5.29 3.00 -22.03
CA ASP A 191 -6.00 4.25 -21.70
C ASP A 191 -6.23 4.42 -20.18
N TYR A 192 -6.98 3.51 -19.58
CA TYR A 192 -7.55 3.74 -18.26
C TYR A 192 -6.51 3.88 -17.14
N ALA A 193 -5.36 3.19 -17.22
CA ALA A 193 -4.28 3.31 -16.24
C ALA A 193 -3.71 4.74 -16.12
N PHE A 194 -3.83 5.54 -17.17
CA PHE A 194 -3.29 6.90 -17.22
C PHE A 194 -4.25 7.98 -16.72
N ARG A 195 -5.54 7.67 -16.54
CA ARG A 195 -6.58 8.63 -16.11
C ARG A 195 -6.26 9.32 -14.78
N GLY A 196 -5.55 8.66 -13.90
CA GLY A 196 -5.11 9.25 -12.64
C GLY A 196 -4.12 10.40 -12.82
N LYS A 197 -3.24 10.33 -13.81
CA LYS A 197 -2.33 11.44 -14.14
C LYS A 197 -3.11 12.66 -14.63
N GLU A 198 -4.12 12.47 -15.45
CA GLU A 198 -5.00 13.54 -15.92
C GLU A 198 -5.80 14.16 -14.77
N ALA A 199 -6.35 13.32 -13.88
CA ALA A 199 -7.10 13.77 -12.71
C ALA A 199 -6.23 14.56 -11.71
N GLN A 200 -4.94 14.27 -11.64
CA GLN A 200 -3.97 14.91 -10.76
C GLN A 200 -3.56 16.32 -11.26
N LYS A 201 -3.56 16.57 -12.57
CA LYS A 201 -3.03 17.81 -13.17
C LYS A 201 -3.58 19.12 -12.56
N PRO A 202 -4.91 19.29 -12.34
CA PRO A 202 -5.42 20.54 -11.77
C PRO A 202 -4.90 20.82 -10.36
N TRP A 203 -4.79 19.76 -9.55
CA TRP A 203 -4.25 19.88 -8.20
C TRP A 203 -2.75 20.17 -8.21
N LEU A 204 -1.97 19.45 -9.03
CA LEU A 204 -0.54 19.70 -9.21
C LEU A 204 -0.28 21.16 -9.58
N ALA A 205 -0.96 21.67 -10.59
CA ALA A 205 -0.80 23.06 -11.03
C ALA A 205 -1.12 24.07 -9.91
N LYS A 206 -2.09 23.74 -9.03
CA LYS A 206 -2.49 24.61 -7.94
C LYS A 206 -1.46 24.65 -6.81
N PHE A 207 -1.08 23.51 -6.26
CA PHE A 207 -0.25 23.50 -5.05
C PHE A 207 1.24 23.70 -5.34
N THR A 208 1.74 23.27 -6.52
CA THR A 208 3.17 23.39 -6.82
C THR A 208 3.59 24.81 -7.22
N ARG A 209 2.67 25.62 -7.82
CA ARG A 209 3.03 26.96 -8.30
C ARG A 209 3.67 27.86 -7.22
N PRO A 210 3.11 28.07 -6.04
CA PRO A 210 3.73 28.89 -5.00
C PRO A 210 5.07 28.29 -4.51
N ILE A 211 5.16 26.97 -4.46
CA ILE A 211 6.41 26.29 -4.08
C ILE A 211 7.49 26.54 -5.13
N THR A 212 7.15 26.38 -6.42
CA THR A 212 8.08 26.61 -7.53
C THR A 212 8.58 28.05 -7.54
N THR A 213 7.71 29.03 -7.32
CA THR A 213 8.09 30.47 -7.22
C THR A 213 9.12 30.65 -6.08
N ARG A 214 8.80 30.16 -4.88
CA ARG A 214 9.70 30.27 -3.71
C ARG A 214 11.04 29.57 -3.94
N LEU A 215 11.06 28.40 -4.57
CA LEU A 215 12.30 27.67 -4.86
C LEU A 215 13.15 28.41 -5.91
N ASN A 216 12.55 29.04 -6.93
CA ASN A 216 13.27 29.86 -7.91
C ASN A 216 13.88 31.12 -7.28
N GLU A 217 13.22 31.73 -6.30
CA GLU A 217 13.80 32.82 -5.50
C GLU A 217 15.02 32.36 -4.69
N MET A 218 14.99 31.13 -4.17
CA MET A 218 16.12 30.54 -3.41
C MET A 218 17.27 30.06 -4.29
N LEU A 219 17.02 29.80 -5.57
CA LEU A 219 17.94 29.22 -6.56
C LEU A 219 17.97 30.08 -7.83
N PRO A 220 18.52 31.30 -7.80
CA PRO A 220 18.60 32.18 -8.96
C PRO A 220 19.26 31.53 -10.16
N GLY A 221 18.60 31.50 -11.30
CA GLY A 221 19.05 30.83 -12.53
C GLY A 221 18.62 29.37 -12.67
N ALA A 222 17.89 28.81 -11.70
CA ALA A 222 17.40 27.43 -11.76
C ALA A 222 16.28 27.22 -12.78
N ASP A 223 15.41 28.21 -12.96
CA ASP A 223 14.24 28.18 -13.84
C ASP A 223 13.41 26.89 -13.66
N LEU A 224 13.13 26.56 -12.37
CA LEU A 224 12.38 25.37 -11.99
C LEU A 224 10.95 25.42 -12.52
N THR A 225 10.52 24.29 -13.03
CA THR A 225 9.12 24.02 -13.39
C THR A 225 8.37 23.38 -12.22
N THR A 226 7.04 23.28 -12.32
CA THR A 226 6.21 22.53 -11.36
C THR A 226 6.58 21.04 -11.33
N THR A 227 7.03 20.47 -12.43
CA THR A 227 7.54 19.09 -12.50
C THR A 227 8.85 18.95 -11.73
N ASP A 228 9.76 19.90 -11.86
CA ASP A 228 11.02 19.92 -11.09
C ASP A 228 10.78 20.01 -9.59
N THR A 229 9.78 20.84 -9.19
CA THR A 229 9.35 20.92 -7.78
C THR A 229 8.93 19.56 -7.24
N VAL A 230 8.12 18.81 -7.97
CA VAL A 230 7.71 17.43 -7.58
C VAL A 230 8.92 16.50 -7.53
N HIS A 231 9.86 16.60 -8.47
CA HIS A 231 11.07 15.80 -8.44
C HIS A 231 11.94 16.10 -7.22
N LEU A 232 12.08 17.38 -6.81
CA LEU A 232 12.78 17.75 -5.57
C LEU A 232 12.06 17.20 -4.33
N MET A 233 10.71 17.21 -4.32
CA MET A 233 9.95 16.54 -3.26
C MET A 233 10.23 15.04 -3.22
N GLN A 234 10.23 14.36 -4.36
CA GLN A 234 10.47 12.92 -4.44
C GLN A 234 11.91 12.52 -4.03
N LEU A 235 12.90 13.41 -4.18
CA LEU A 235 14.26 13.16 -3.71
C LEU A 235 14.35 13.07 -2.17
N CYS A 236 13.46 13.71 -1.42
CA CYS A 236 13.42 13.57 0.05
C CYS A 236 13.24 12.10 0.50
N PRO A 237 12.13 11.39 0.17
CA PRO A 237 11.95 10.00 0.55
C PRO A 237 13.01 9.07 -0.04
N MET A 238 13.45 9.31 -1.28
CA MET A 238 14.43 8.45 -1.95
C MET A 238 15.78 8.46 -1.21
N ASN A 239 16.29 9.63 -0.88
CA ASN A 239 17.53 9.73 -0.11
C ASN A 239 17.37 9.20 1.32
N THR A 240 16.23 9.50 1.96
CA THR A 240 15.97 9.03 3.32
C THR A 240 15.95 7.50 3.37
N ALA A 241 15.34 6.83 2.37
CA ALA A 241 15.21 5.38 2.33
C ALA A 241 16.55 4.63 2.14
N ILE A 242 17.63 5.29 1.71
CA ILE A 242 18.93 4.65 1.57
C ILE A 242 19.51 4.30 2.95
N ASN A 243 19.62 5.31 3.81
CA ASN A 243 20.35 5.21 5.08
C ASN A 243 19.44 5.33 6.31
N ASN A 244 18.14 5.52 6.12
CA ASN A 244 17.17 5.87 7.17
C ASN A 244 17.57 7.18 7.91
N ILE A 245 18.26 8.07 7.22
CA ILE A 245 18.62 9.41 7.71
C ILE A 245 17.82 10.42 6.92
N ARG A 246 17.12 11.30 7.63
CA ARG A 246 16.30 12.34 7.00
C ARG A 246 17.14 13.20 6.05
N SER A 247 16.75 13.23 4.79
CA SER A 247 17.42 13.98 3.74
C SER A 247 17.20 15.49 3.86
N GLU A 248 18.19 16.31 3.53
CA GLU A 248 18.09 17.77 3.46
C GLU A 248 17.04 18.25 2.46
N PHE A 249 16.73 17.47 1.41
CA PHE A 249 15.61 17.75 0.50
C PHE A 249 14.27 17.87 1.24
N CYS A 250 14.10 17.16 2.34
CA CYS A 250 12.85 17.18 3.11
C CYS A 250 12.59 18.55 3.75
N ASP A 251 13.65 19.29 4.09
CA ASP A 251 13.58 20.59 4.75
C ASP A 251 13.27 21.75 3.79
N LEU A 252 13.25 21.47 2.49
CA LEU A 252 12.83 22.44 1.48
C LEU A 252 11.31 22.70 1.51
N PHE A 253 10.52 21.83 2.15
CA PHE A 253 9.08 21.83 2.09
C PHE A 253 8.43 21.90 3.47
N THR A 254 7.29 22.55 3.56
CA THR A 254 6.48 22.68 4.77
C THR A 254 5.60 21.44 4.97
N ALA A 255 5.01 21.33 6.18
CA ALA A 255 4.03 20.28 6.49
C ALA A 255 2.82 20.32 5.56
N GLU A 256 2.29 21.51 5.27
CA GLU A 256 1.16 21.69 4.35
C GLU A 256 1.51 21.26 2.93
N GLU A 257 2.70 21.60 2.44
CA GLU A 257 3.17 21.18 1.11
C GLU A 257 3.33 19.67 1.01
N TRP A 258 3.73 19.00 2.10
CA TRP A 258 3.78 17.53 2.17
C TRP A 258 2.38 16.92 2.15
N MET A 259 1.41 17.48 2.88
CA MET A 259 0.02 17.02 2.82
C MET A 259 -0.60 17.23 1.43
N ASP A 260 -0.25 18.31 0.74
CA ASP A 260 -0.70 18.58 -0.62
C ASP A 260 -0.10 17.60 -1.65
N ASN A 261 1.18 17.26 -1.49
CA ASN A 261 1.84 16.22 -2.30
C ASN A 261 1.22 14.83 -2.08
N GLU A 262 0.96 14.46 -0.83
CA GLU A 262 0.26 13.22 -0.49
C GLU A 262 -1.11 13.15 -1.18
N TYR A 263 -1.88 14.25 -1.14
CA TYR A 263 -3.17 14.31 -1.80
C TYR A 263 -3.04 14.19 -3.33
N SER A 264 -2.00 14.76 -3.90
CA SER A 264 -1.68 14.61 -5.32
C SER A 264 -1.47 13.14 -5.72
N GLU A 265 -0.66 12.42 -4.95
CA GLU A 265 -0.46 10.98 -5.13
C GLU A 265 -1.76 10.20 -4.93
N THR A 266 -2.58 10.60 -3.96
CA THR A 266 -3.88 9.98 -3.66
C THR A 266 -4.86 10.14 -4.82
N LEU A 267 -4.93 11.32 -5.46
CA LEU A 267 -5.71 11.54 -6.68
C LEU A 267 -5.26 10.61 -7.82
N ALA A 268 -3.94 10.55 -8.07
CA ALA A 268 -3.40 9.69 -9.10
C ALA A 268 -3.80 8.22 -8.89
N LYS A 269 -3.75 7.73 -7.65
CA LYS A 269 -4.09 6.35 -7.30
C LYS A 269 -5.59 6.07 -7.36
N TYR A 270 -6.41 6.96 -6.82
CA TYR A 270 -7.87 6.83 -6.86
C TYR A 270 -8.40 6.73 -8.29
N TYR A 271 -7.94 7.64 -9.17
CA TYR A 271 -8.39 7.72 -10.55
C TYR A 271 -7.67 6.79 -11.53
N SER A 272 -6.61 6.07 -11.12
CA SER A 272 -6.01 5.01 -11.94
C SER A 272 -6.43 3.61 -11.51
N TRP A 273 -6.47 3.32 -10.20
CA TRP A 273 -6.46 1.94 -9.68
C TRP A 273 -7.63 1.61 -8.75
N SER A 274 -8.54 2.55 -8.54
CA SER A 274 -9.66 2.39 -7.63
C SER A 274 -10.96 2.89 -8.26
N TYR A 275 -11.96 3.20 -7.44
CA TYR A 275 -13.32 3.54 -7.88
C TYR A 275 -13.43 4.79 -8.76
N GLY A 276 -12.43 5.64 -8.82
CA GLY A 276 -12.35 6.74 -9.80
C GLY A 276 -12.06 6.29 -11.23
N ASN A 277 -11.77 5.00 -11.42
CA ASN A 277 -11.51 4.36 -12.72
C ASN A 277 -12.48 3.18 -12.92
N PRO A 278 -13.29 3.16 -13.98
CA PRO A 278 -14.25 2.08 -14.22
C PRO A 278 -13.61 0.68 -14.28
N LEU A 279 -12.38 0.57 -14.79
CA LEU A 279 -11.64 -0.69 -14.90
C LEU A 279 -10.58 -0.89 -13.79
N GLY A 280 -10.47 0.05 -12.84
CA GLY A 280 -9.54 -0.07 -11.71
C GLY A 280 -9.82 -1.30 -10.84
N PRO A 281 -11.04 -1.44 -10.29
CA PRO A 281 -11.43 -2.62 -9.51
C PRO A 281 -11.36 -3.93 -10.32
N THR A 282 -11.60 -3.88 -11.63
CA THR A 282 -11.55 -5.04 -12.54
C THR A 282 -10.20 -5.75 -12.49
N GLN A 283 -9.09 -4.99 -12.31
CA GLN A 283 -7.75 -5.56 -12.22
C GLN A 283 -7.50 -6.42 -10.96
N GLY A 284 -8.39 -6.34 -9.97
CA GLY A 284 -8.30 -7.12 -8.72
C GLY A 284 -9.24 -8.33 -8.67
N VAL A 285 -10.07 -8.55 -9.70
CA VAL A 285 -11.13 -9.57 -9.71
C VAL A 285 -10.57 -10.98 -9.58
N GLY A 286 -9.60 -11.35 -10.40
CA GLY A 286 -9.03 -12.69 -10.38
C GLY A 286 -8.45 -13.06 -9.00
N PHE A 287 -7.68 -12.15 -8.37
CA PHE A 287 -7.18 -12.39 -7.00
C PHE A 287 -8.32 -12.55 -5.99
N THR A 288 -9.38 -11.74 -6.10
CA THR A 288 -10.54 -11.84 -5.22
C THR A 288 -11.23 -13.20 -5.32
N ASN A 289 -11.38 -13.74 -6.54
CA ASN A 289 -11.96 -15.06 -6.77
C ASN A 289 -11.01 -16.19 -6.28
N GLU A 290 -9.70 -16.04 -6.41
CA GLU A 290 -8.73 -16.95 -5.78
C GLU A 290 -8.82 -16.91 -4.23
N LEU A 291 -9.01 -15.74 -3.64
CA LEU A 291 -9.20 -15.61 -2.18
C LEU A 291 -10.48 -16.30 -1.71
N ILE A 292 -11.59 -16.14 -2.43
CA ILE A 292 -12.84 -16.86 -2.14
C ILE A 292 -12.60 -18.37 -2.17
N ALA A 293 -11.91 -18.87 -3.20
CA ALA A 293 -11.59 -20.29 -3.32
C ALA A 293 -10.80 -20.83 -2.11
N ARG A 294 -9.78 -20.09 -1.66
CA ARG A 294 -8.97 -20.43 -0.47
C ARG A 294 -9.78 -20.41 0.83
N LEU A 295 -10.62 -19.39 1.02
CA LEU A 295 -11.46 -19.24 2.21
C LEU A 295 -12.51 -20.34 2.33
N THR A 296 -13.12 -20.73 1.20
CA THR A 296 -14.19 -21.73 1.13
C THR A 296 -13.68 -23.15 0.86
N ARG A 297 -12.39 -23.29 0.48
CA ARG A 297 -11.78 -24.55 0.01
C ARG A 297 -12.50 -25.16 -1.19
N GLN A 298 -13.04 -24.30 -2.06
CA GLN A 298 -13.69 -24.69 -3.31
C GLN A 298 -12.83 -24.31 -4.50
N PRO A 299 -12.92 -24.98 -5.64
CA PRO A 299 -12.24 -24.59 -6.85
C PRO A 299 -12.46 -23.13 -7.23
N VAL A 300 -11.48 -22.51 -7.88
CA VAL A 300 -11.59 -21.13 -8.36
C VAL A 300 -12.65 -21.06 -9.47
N VAL A 301 -13.58 -20.13 -9.33
CA VAL A 301 -14.57 -19.79 -10.37
C VAL A 301 -14.25 -18.38 -10.85
N ASP A 302 -13.55 -18.28 -11.98
CA ASP A 302 -13.16 -17.00 -12.57
C ASP A 302 -12.92 -17.14 -14.08
N HIS A 303 -13.19 -16.08 -14.83
CA HIS A 303 -12.99 -15.99 -16.27
C HIS A 303 -12.18 -14.71 -16.63
N THR A 304 -11.40 -14.19 -15.68
CA THR A 304 -10.67 -12.93 -15.84
C THR A 304 -9.15 -13.19 -15.88
N SER A 305 -8.39 -12.68 -14.92
CA SER A 305 -6.94 -12.75 -14.90
C SER A 305 -6.37 -14.00 -14.20
N THR A 306 -7.19 -14.94 -13.77
CA THR A 306 -6.71 -16.21 -13.20
C THR A 306 -6.11 -17.11 -14.28
N ASN A 307 -5.06 -17.84 -13.90
CA ASN A 307 -4.46 -18.85 -14.74
C ASN A 307 -4.99 -20.23 -14.34
N THR A 308 -5.86 -20.81 -15.18
CA THR A 308 -6.55 -22.08 -14.91
C THR A 308 -5.59 -23.27 -14.77
N THR A 309 -4.45 -23.24 -15.45
CA THR A 309 -3.42 -24.28 -15.28
C THR A 309 -2.82 -24.22 -13.88
N LEU A 310 -2.53 -23.02 -13.36
CA LEU A 310 -2.00 -22.86 -12.01
C LEU A 310 -3.05 -23.17 -10.94
N THR A 311 -4.29 -22.69 -11.11
CA THR A 311 -5.35 -22.88 -10.12
C THR A 311 -5.93 -24.30 -10.11
N GLY A 312 -5.71 -25.07 -11.16
CA GLY A 312 -6.10 -26.48 -11.26
C GLY A 312 -5.09 -27.46 -10.66
N ASP A 313 -3.88 -27.02 -10.33
CA ASP A 313 -2.82 -27.86 -9.76
C ASP A 313 -2.60 -27.56 -8.27
N PRO A 314 -2.85 -28.51 -7.35
CA PRO A 314 -2.61 -28.34 -5.91
C PRO A 314 -1.17 -27.96 -5.54
N ALA A 315 -0.18 -28.27 -6.39
CA ALA A 315 1.21 -27.88 -6.13
C ALA A 315 1.42 -26.35 -6.30
N THR A 316 0.68 -25.72 -7.18
CA THR A 316 0.76 -24.28 -7.47
C THR A 316 -0.39 -23.49 -6.86
N PHE A 317 -1.49 -24.14 -6.49
CA PHE A 317 -2.65 -23.52 -5.84
C PHE A 317 -3.34 -24.48 -4.86
N PRO A 318 -2.70 -24.81 -3.72
CA PRO A 318 -3.32 -25.65 -2.69
C PRO A 318 -4.51 -24.94 -2.04
N LEU A 319 -5.56 -25.69 -1.68
CA LEU A 319 -6.76 -25.19 -0.99
C LEU A 319 -6.84 -25.63 0.50
N ASP A 320 -5.89 -26.46 0.93
CA ASP A 320 -5.84 -27.06 2.27
C ASP A 320 -4.98 -26.29 3.26
N LYS A 321 -4.19 -25.31 2.80
CA LYS A 321 -3.34 -24.50 3.67
C LYS A 321 -4.18 -23.54 4.55
N LYS A 322 -3.61 -23.14 5.68
CA LYS A 322 -4.22 -22.17 6.59
C LYS A 322 -3.53 -20.80 6.52
N ILE A 323 -2.32 -20.75 5.97
CA ILE A 323 -1.51 -19.54 5.83
C ILE A 323 -1.12 -19.37 4.37
N TYR A 324 -1.54 -18.27 3.78
CA TYR A 324 -1.16 -17.87 2.42
C TYR A 324 -0.54 -16.49 2.44
N VAL A 325 0.54 -16.31 1.68
CA VAL A 325 1.20 -14.99 1.56
C VAL A 325 1.56 -14.74 0.11
N ASP A 326 0.98 -13.70 -0.46
CA ASP A 326 1.18 -13.30 -1.84
C ASP A 326 1.92 -11.94 -1.91
N PHE A 327 2.96 -11.85 -2.75
CA PHE A 327 3.75 -10.64 -2.91
C PHE A 327 3.52 -9.99 -4.27
N THR A 328 3.29 -8.67 -4.24
CA THR A 328 2.96 -7.89 -5.42
C THR A 328 3.44 -6.43 -5.30
N ARG A 329 2.88 -5.55 -6.15
CA ARG A 329 3.13 -4.11 -6.15
C ARG A 329 1.93 -3.34 -5.62
N GLY A 330 2.17 -2.10 -5.16
CA GLY A 330 1.12 -1.28 -4.56
C GLY A 330 -0.10 -1.03 -5.46
N ASN A 331 0.09 -0.87 -6.77
CA ASN A 331 -1.02 -0.66 -7.70
C ASN A 331 -1.97 -1.88 -7.76
N THR A 332 -1.41 -3.09 -7.83
CA THR A 332 -2.20 -4.33 -7.80
C THR A 332 -2.95 -4.46 -6.46
N MET A 333 -2.31 -4.10 -5.34
CA MET A 333 -2.98 -4.10 -4.04
C MET A 333 -4.20 -3.17 -4.03
N LEU A 334 -4.09 -1.95 -4.59
CA LEU A 334 -5.24 -1.02 -4.68
C LEU A 334 -6.39 -1.57 -5.51
N ALA A 335 -6.09 -2.21 -6.64
CA ALA A 335 -7.10 -2.86 -7.46
C ALA A 335 -7.82 -3.99 -6.69
N VAL A 336 -7.05 -4.80 -5.96
CA VAL A 336 -7.59 -5.86 -5.09
C VAL A 336 -8.44 -5.26 -3.96
N TYR A 337 -7.99 -4.19 -3.27
CA TYR A 337 -8.80 -3.53 -2.26
C TYR A 337 -10.15 -3.09 -2.81
N SER A 338 -10.15 -2.53 -4.02
CA SER A 338 -11.37 -2.07 -4.67
C SER A 338 -12.27 -3.22 -5.13
N ALA A 339 -11.71 -4.32 -5.64
CA ALA A 339 -12.45 -5.53 -6.01
C ALA A 339 -13.10 -6.21 -4.80
N LEU A 340 -12.42 -6.18 -3.64
CA LEU A 340 -12.94 -6.63 -2.34
C LEU A 340 -14.03 -5.72 -1.77
N GLY A 341 -14.29 -4.56 -2.36
CA GLY A 341 -15.25 -3.58 -1.84
C GLY A 341 -14.71 -2.70 -0.71
N LEU A 342 -13.39 -2.77 -0.39
CA LEU A 342 -12.78 -1.86 0.58
C LEU A 342 -12.84 -0.43 0.05
N TYR A 343 -13.14 0.53 0.91
CA TYR A 343 -13.23 1.96 0.57
C TYR A 343 -14.31 2.31 -0.49
N LYS A 344 -15.29 1.41 -0.73
CA LYS A 344 -16.36 1.61 -1.73
C LYS A 344 -17.19 2.88 -1.51
N ASN A 345 -17.35 3.28 -0.26
CA ASN A 345 -18.18 4.44 0.13
C ASN A 345 -17.43 5.79 0.04
N VAL A 346 -16.17 5.79 -0.41
CA VAL A 346 -15.41 7.02 -0.62
C VAL A 346 -16.03 7.82 -1.76
N ARG A 347 -16.44 9.06 -1.48
CA ARG A 347 -16.94 9.98 -2.51
C ARG A 347 -15.83 10.32 -3.50
N PRO A 348 -16.17 10.63 -4.77
CA PRO A 348 -15.19 11.04 -5.75
C PRO A 348 -14.31 12.19 -5.22
N LEU A 349 -12.99 11.99 -5.24
CA LEU A 349 -12.02 12.93 -4.70
C LEU A 349 -11.97 14.21 -5.54
N SER A 350 -11.96 15.36 -4.89
CA SER A 350 -11.91 16.66 -5.58
C SER A 350 -10.56 16.88 -6.27
N LYS A 351 -10.58 17.23 -7.56
CA LYS A 351 -9.36 17.50 -8.35
C LYS A 351 -8.75 18.89 -8.09
N THR A 352 -9.41 19.72 -7.27
CA THR A 352 -9.02 21.12 -7.04
C THR A 352 -8.96 21.52 -5.56
N ARG A 353 -9.40 20.64 -4.65
CA ARG A 353 -9.40 20.88 -3.20
C ARG A 353 -8.97 19.61 -2.48
N ARG A 354 -8.01 19.74 -1.55
CA ARG A 354 -7.57 18.63 -0.69
C ARG A 354 -8.72 18.10 0.16
N THR A 355 -8.91 16.80 0.14
CA THR A 355 -9.80 16.06 1.03
C THR A 355 -8.94 15.33 2.06
N PRO A 356 -9.05 15.63 3.37
CA PRO A 356 -8.32 14.92 4.41
C PRO A 356 -8.64 13.42 4.44
N ALA A 357 -7.70 12.60 4.93
CA ALA A 357 -7.85 11.15 4.99
C ALA A 357 -9.14 10.72 5.71
N VAL A 358 -9.48 11.37 6.82
CA VAL A 358 -10.69 11.06 7.60
C VAL A 358 -11.97 11.33 6.80
N ASP A 359 -12.02 12.40 6.01
CA ASP A 359 -13.16 12.75 5.15
C ASP A 359 -13.24 11.84 3.90
N ALA A 360 -12.11 11.26 3.53
CA ALA A 360 -11.98 10.26 2.47
C ALA A 360 -12.08 8.82 2.99
N GLY A 361 -12.67 8.59 4.18
CA GLY A 361 -12.82 7.25 4.76
C GLY A 361 -11.51 6.48 4.94
N GLY A 362 -10.39 7.20 5.04
CA GLY A 362 -9.05 6.63 5.12
C GLY A 362 -8.40 6.35 3.76
N PHE A 363 -8.99 6.79 2.66
CA PHE A 363 -8.38 6.65 1.34
C PHE A 363 -7.27 7.70 1.16
N GLN A 364 -6.08 7.35 1.60
CA GLN A 364 -4.84 8.11 1.48
C GLN A 364 -3.72 7.18 1.05
N THR A 365 -2.94 7.53 0.05
CA THR A 365 -1.97 6.62 -0.58
C THR A 365 -0.97 6.02 0.41
N SER A 366 -0.43 6.84 1.32
CA SER A 366 0.50 6.38 2.35
C SER A 366 -0.15 5.48 3.42
N TRP A 367 -1.48 5.55 3.59
CA TRP A 367 -2.22 4.64 4.45
C TRP A 367 -2.55 3.31 3.76
N LEU A 368 -2.64 3.33 2.42
CA LEU A 368 -3.08 2.18 1.62
C LEU A 368 -1.91 1.33 1.16
N ILE A 369 -0.92 1.97 0.53
CA ILE A 369 0.17 1.29 -0.18
C ILE A 369 1.54 1.94 0.05
N PRO A 370 1.97 2.25 1.30
CA PRO A 370 3.35 2.61 1.57
C PRO A 370 4.29 1.48 1.13
N PHE A 371 5.61 1.66 1.15
CA PHE A 371 6.54 0.54 1.00
C PHE A 371 6.26 -0.52 2.08
N ALA A 372 6.51 -1.79 1.78
CA ALA A 372 6.17 -2.93 2.62
C ALA A 372 4.71 -2.94 3.14
N ALA A 373 3.79 -2.29 2.42
CA ALA A 373 2.36 -2.33 2.73
C ALA A 373 1.87 -3.77 2.81
N ARG A 374 0.90 -4.00 3.69
CA ARG A 374 0.36 -5.33 3.92
C ARG A 374 -1.16 -5.29 4.11
N MET A 375 -1.82 -6.26 3.52
CA MET A 375 -3.23 -6.56 3.77
C MET A 375 -3.31 -7.95 4.40
N TYR A 376 -4.15 -8.11 5.41
CA TYR A 376 -4.49 -9.41 5.98
C TYR A 376 -5.99 -9.63 5.89
N VAL A 377 -6.39 -10.78 5.35
CA VAL A 377 -7.75 -11.31 5.49
C VAL A 377 -7.67 -12.43 6.51
N GLU A 378 -8.24 -12.19 7.67
CA GLU A 378 -8.25 -13.09 8.81
C GLU A 378 -9.58 -13.82 8.87
N LYS A 379 -9.56 -15.14 8.95
CA LYS A 379 -10.73 -15.95 9.30
C LYS A 379 -10.53 -16.51 10.70
N MET A 380 -11.56 -16.48 11.52
CA MET A 380 -11.48 -16.86 12.91
C MET A 380 -12.76 -17.51 13.44
N LYS A 381 -12.61 -18.32 14.49
CA LYS A 381 -13.70 -18.82 15.31
C LYS A 381 -13.72 -18.07 16.64
N CYS A 382 -14.91 -17.61 17.03
CA CYS A 382 -15.12 -16.88 18.28
C CYS A 382 -16.02 -17.69 19.21
N GLY A 383 -15.74 -17.67 20.51
CA GLY A 383 -16.54 -18.37 21.50
C GLY A 383 -18.01 -17.95 21.46
N GLY A 384 -18.93 -18.93 21.47
CA GLY A 384 -20.38 -18.71 21.40
C GLY A 384 -20.94 -18.47 20.00
N GLN A 385 -20.12 -18.60 18.93
CA GLN A 385 -20.57 -18.55 17.54
C GLN A 385 -20.17 -19.84 16.82
N ASP A 386 -21.12 -20.45 16.11
CA ASP A 386 -20.84 -21.65 15.30
C ASP A 386 -20.20 -21.27 13.95
N GLU A 387 -20.42 -20.06 13.49
CA GLU A 387 -19.96 -19.55 12.20
C GLU A 387 -18.52 -19.01 12.25
N GLU A 388 -17.78 -19.22 11.17
CA GLU A 388 -16.47 -18.58 10.98
C GLU A 388 -16.65 -17.11 10.61
N MET A 389 -15.90 -16.22 11.30
CA MET A 389 -15.91 -14.78 11.08
C MET A 389 -14.73 -14.36 10.22
N VAL A 390 -14.92 -13.35 9.37
CA VAL A 390 -13.88 -12.79 8.52
C VAL A 390 -13.68 -11.31 8.82
N ARG A 391 -12.41 -10.88 8.86
CA ARG A 391 -11.99 -9.49 9.08
C ARG A 391 -10.86 -9.12 8.12
N VAL A 392 -10.82 -7.87 7.68
CA VAL A 392 -9.76 -7.35 6.82
C VAL A 392 -8.98 -6.24 7.51
N LEU A 393 -7.65 -6.33 7.46
CA LEU A 393 -6.73 -5.28 7.90
C LEU A 393 -5.89 -4.78 6.73
N VAL A 394 -5.69 -3.46 6.68
CA VAL A 394 -4.73 -2.81 5.77
C VAL A 394 -3.76 -1.99 6.61
N ASN A 395 -2.48 -2.33 6.58
CA ASN A 395 -1.41 -1.67 7.35
C ASN A 395 -1.76 -1.52 8.85
N ASN A 396 -2.23 -2.59 9.46
CA ASN A 396 -2.70 -2.71 10.84
C ASN A 396 -4.02 -1.96 11.16
N ARG A 397 -4.67 -1.34 10.18
CA ARG A 397 -5.99 -0.74 10.34
C ARG A 397 -7.06 -1.75 9.96
N VAL A 398 -8.04 -1.97 10.84
CA VAL A 398 -9.24 -2.77 10.53
C VAL A 398 -10.13 -1.99 9.58
N ILE A 399 -10.49 -2.61 8.45
CA ILE A 399 -11.38 -2.00 7.44
C ILE A 399 -12.70 -2.78 7.45
N PRO A 400 -13.75 -2.23 8.08
CA PRO A 400 -15.06 -2.88 8.05
C PRO A 400 -15.62 -2.89 6.63
N LEU A 401 -16.08 -4.06 6.18
CA LEU A 401 -16.74 -4.22 4.89
C LEU A 401 -18.23 -3.89 5.03
N SER A 402 -18.65 -2.75 4.53
CA SER A 402 -20.06 -2.32 4.55
C SER A 402 -20.98 -3.29 3.82
N GLY A 403 -20.49 -3.96 2.77
CA GLY A 403 -21.24 -4.89 1.95
C GLY A 403 -21.66 -6.18 2.67
N CYS A 404 -20.95 -6.62 3.69
CA CYS A 404 -21.26 -7.84 4.46
C CYS A 404 -21.93 -7.55 5.81
N GLY A 405 -22.19 -6.28 6.14
CA GLY A 405 -22.79 -5.91 7.42
C GLY A 405 -21.85 -6.17 8.60
N ALA A 406 -20.61 -5.73 8.49
CA ALA A 406 -19.60 -5.91 9.52
C ALA A 406 -20.07 -5.37 10.88
N ASP A 407 -19.75 -6.10 11.94
CA ASP A 407 -20.04 -5.74 13.33
C ASP A 407 -19.09 -4.63 13.85
N LYS A 408 -19.22 -4.28 15.14
CA LYS A 408 -18.39 -3.28 15.81
C LYS A 408 -16.89 -3.64 15.89
N LEU A 409 -16.53 -4.92 15.67
CA LEU A 409 -15.16 -5.41 15.61
C LEU A 409 -14.64 -5.48 14.16
N GLY A 410 -15.45 -5.04 13.19
CA GLY A 410 -15.13 -5.06 11.77
C GLY A 410 -15.24 -6.45 11.14
N MET A 411 -15.97 -7.37 11.77
CA MET A 411 -16.12 -8.75 11.34
C MET A 411 -17.50 -9.01 10.72
N CYS A 412 -17.59 -9.93 9.78
CA CYS A 412 -18.82 -10.54 9.31
C CYS A 412 -18.64 -12.05 9.13
N THR A 413 -19.74 -12.79 9.00
CA THR A 413 -19.66 -14.24 8.75
C THR A 413 -19.00 -14.52 7.41
N LEU A 414 -18.35 -15.67 7.27
CA LEU A 414 -17.71 -16.09 6.01
C LEU A 414 -18.71 -16.06 4.84
N GLU A 415 -19.94 -16.53 5.07
CA GLU A 415 -20.99 -16.53 4.06
C GLU A 415 -21.28 -15.11 3.55
N ARG A 416 -21.58 -14.17 4.45
CA ARG A 416 -21.84 -12.77 4.10
C ARG A 416 -20.63 -12.09 3.46
N PHE A 417 -19.43 -12.44 3.91
CA PHE A 417 -18.20 -11.95 3.29
C PHE A 417 -18.15 -12.36 1.81
N VAL A 418 -18.37 -13.64 1.50
CA VAL A 418 -18.37 -14.16 0.11
C VAL A 418 -19.50 -13.54 -0.71
N GLU A 419 -20.69 -13.39 -0.14
CA GLU A 419 -21.83 -12.75 -0.82
C GLU A 419 -21.54 -11.30 -1.18
N SER A 420 -20.85 -10.55 -0.32
CA SER A 420 -20.49 -9.15 -0.55
C SER A 420 -19.51 -8.95 -1.73
N MET A 421 -18.84 -10.00 -2.20
CA MET A 421 -17.92 -10.00 -3.34
C MET A 421 -18.65 -10.13 -4.71
N GLY A 422 -19.91 -9.76 -4.80
CA GLY A 422 -20.73 -9.88 -6.02
C GLY A 422 -20.09 -9.27 -7.25
N PHE A 423 -19.38 -8.14 -7.12
CA PHE A 423 -18.63 -7.53 -8.23
C PHE A 423 -17.58 -8.49 -8.82
N ALA A 424 -16.74 -9.08 -8.00
CA ALA A 424 -15.71 -10.01 -8.48
C ALA A 424 -16.32 -11.32 -9.00
N ARG A 425 -17.30 -11.86 -8.30
CA ARG A 425 -17.98 -13.11 -8.69
C ARG A 425 -18.75 -13.01 -10.01
N SER A 426 -19.15 -11.80 -10.42
CA SER A 426 -19.77 -11.54 -11.74
C SER A 426 -18.79 -11.16 -12.85
N GLY A 427 -17.47 -11.26 -12.60
CA GLY A 427 -16.44 -10.95 -13.58
C GLY A 427 -16.00 -9.48 -13.65
N GLY A 428 -16.59 -8.58 -12.85
CA GLY A 428 -16.06 -7.22 -12.61
C GLY A 428 -15.82 -6.36 -13.83
N HIS A 429 -16.67 -6.38 -14.84
CA HIS A 429 -16.53 -5.67 -16.12
C HIS A 429 -15.33 -6.12 -16.98
N TRP A 430 -14.90 -7.39 -16.85
CA TRP A 430 -13.78 -7.92 -17.62
C TRP A 430 -14.00 -7.89 -19.14
N ASP A 431 -15.24 -8.00 -19.58
CA ASP A 431 -15.66 -7.84 -20.98
C ASP A 431 -15.22 -6.49 -21.59
N GLN A 432 -15.20 -5.42 -20.80
CA GLN A 432 -14.78 -4.09 -21.23
C GLN A 432 -13.25 -3.94 -21.42
N CYS A 433 -12.48 -4.94 -21.04
CA CYS A 433 -11.03 -4.94 -21.23
C CYS A 433 -10.60 -5.08 -22.69
N PHE A 434 -11.51 -5.50 -23.58
CA PHE A 434 -11.23 -5.88 -24.97
C PHE A 434 -12.14 -5.14 -25.98
N LEU A 435 -12.82 -4.10 -25.53
CA LEU A 435 -13.67 -3.23 -26.35
C LEU A 435 -12.86 -2.12 -27.00
#